data_3abc50d82aaddaf9ba438f947443ba67
#
_entry.id   3abc50d82aaddaf9ba438f947443ba67
#
_cell.length_a   1.000
_cell.length_b   1.000
_cell.length_c   1.000
_cell.angle_alpha   90.00
_cell.angle_beta   90.00
_cell.angle_gamma   90.00
#
_symmetry.space_group_name_H-M   'P 1'
#
loop_
_entity.id
_entity.type
_entity.pdbx_description
1 polymer ?
#
loop_
_entity_poly.entity_id
_entity_poly.type
_entity_poly.pdbx_seq_one_letter_code
_entity_poly.pdbx_strand_id
1 'polypeptide(L)'
;MEINKSEIKRWAIMGPRATFGMGVLKLYEEEPDFFVMSADLGSSSGLARFYTKYPEAFVNVGIAEQNLIGVAAGLAKDGTPVFATSFAPFISMRASEQIRMNMGYMHLNIKAVGIGSGLAMNTLGSSHFGLEDISVMRTVPGMTILCPSDGLQIVKSIEAAKKHNGPVYIRLTGGTDIIYEEDFIYEIGKSIVLQKGEKVALLATGSIVSQTLKAAEILKKYGIICTVIDMHTVKPLDTE
;
A
#
# COMPACT_ATOMS: atom_id res chain seq x y z
N MET A 1 -2.40 6.05 15.80
CA MET A 1 -0.92 6.00 16.06
C MET A 1 -0.36 7.40 16.23
N GLU A 2 0.42 7.66 17.27
CA GLU A 2 1.19 8.91 17.40
C GLU A 2 2.48 8.80 16.56
N ILE A 3 2.76 9.82 15.73
CA ILE A 3 3.85 9.81 14.76
C ILE A 3 4.73 11.05 14.96
N ASN A 4 6.04 10.85 15.11
CA ASN A 4 6.99 11.94 15.27
C ASN A 4 7.96 12.08 14.06
N LYS A 5 8.61 13.24 13.93
CA LYS A 5 9.53 13.57 12.82
C LYS A 5 10.70 12.60 12.67
N SER A 6 11.18 11.99 13.75
CA SER A 6 12.27 11.01 13.69
C SER A 6 11.81 9.71 13.04
N GLU A 7 10.58 9.29 13.33
CA GLU A 7 9.99 8.11 12.71
C GLU A 7 9.77 8.31 11.21
N ILE A 8 9.28 9.48 10.79
CA ILE A 8 9.07 9.82 9.37
C ILE A 8 10.37 9.66 8.59
N LYS A 9 11.46 10.26 9.08
CA LYS A 9 12.79 10.14 8.45
C LYS A 9 13.27 8.69 8.40
N ARG A 10 13.10 7.94 9.49
CA ARG A 10 13.49 6.53 9.56
C ARG A 10 12.73 5.69 8.54
N TRP A 11 11.41 5.86 8.40
CA TRP A 11 10.60 5.11 7.46
C TRP A 11 10.99 5.38 6.00
N ALA A 12 11.30 6.62 5.64
CA ALA A 12 11.79 6.93 4.31
C ALA A 12 13.10 6.19 4.00
N ILE A 13 14.09 6.25 4.89
CA ILE A 13 15.41 5.60 4.71
C ILE A 13 15.28 4.07 4.62
N MET A 14 14.37 3.48 5.39
CA MET A 14 14.17 2.02 5.41
C MET A 14 13.55 1.48 4.12
N GLY A 15 12.88 2.32 3.37
CA GLY A 15 12.16 1.96 2.14
C GLY A 15 10.83 1.23 2.39
N PRO A 16 10.00 1.07 1.36
CA PRO A 16 8.58 0.71 1.50
C PRO A 16 8.32 -0.61 2.22
N ARG A 17 9.09 -1.66 1.94
CA ARG A 17 8.89 -2.99 2.53
C ARG A 17 9.15 -3.00 4.03
N ALA A 18 10.29 -2.43 4.45
CA ALA A 18 10.63 -2.36 5.87
C ALA A 18 9.68 -1.40 6.62
N THR A 19 9.27 -0.31 5.98
CA THR A 19 8.27 0.62 6.52
C THR A 19 6.92 -0.06 6.70
N PHE A 20 6.47 -0.87 5.74
CA PHE A 20 5.26 -1.68 5.89
C PHE A 20 5.34 -2.59 7.13
N GLY A 21 6.41 -3.37 7.25
CA GLY A 21 6.57 -4.27 8.41
C GLY A 21 6.61 -3.54 9.75
N MET A 22 7.25 -2.37 9.81
CA MET A 22 7.28 -1.53 11.02
C MET A 22 5.94 -0.87 11.31
N GLY A 23 5.22 -0.42 10.28
CA GLY A 23 3.88 0.15 10.43
C GLY A 23 2.88 -0.88 10.95
N VAL A 24 2.90 -2.10 10.40
CA VAL A 24 2.08 -3.23 10.87
C VAL A 24 2.41 -3.59 12.33
N LEU A 25 3.71 -3.66 12.68
CA LEU A 25 4.14 -3.95 14.05
C LEU A 25 3.64 -2.88 15.03
N LYS A 26 3.83 -1.60 14.69
CA LYS A 26 3.40 -0.48 15.53
C LYS A 26 1.88 -0.47 15.70
N LEU A 27 1.13 -0.72 14.62
CA LEU A 27 -0.33 -0.78 14.69
C LEU A 27 -0.82 -1.94 15.57
N TYR A 28 -0.19 -3.11 15.46
CA TYR A 28 -0.56 -4.27 16.27
C TYR A 28 -0.25 -4.10 17.76
N GLU A 29 0.80 -3.37 18.11
CA GLU A 29 1.14 -3.04 19.50
C GLU A 29 0.07 -2.15 20.17
N GLU A 30 -0.62 -1.32 19.39
CA GLU A 30 -1.70 -0.47 19.87
C GLU A 30 -3.08 -1.15 19.79
N GLU A 31 -3.33 -1.93 18.74
CA GLU A 31 -4.63 -2.55 18.43
C GLU A 31 -4.45 -3.99 17.92
N PRO A 32 -4.25 -5.00 18.79
CA PRO A 32 -3.90 -6.38 18.42
C PRO A 32 -5.11 -7.23 18.01
N ASP A 33 -5.91 -6.78 17.07
CA ASP A 33 -7.16 -7.39 16.63
C ASP A 33 -7.20 -7.71 15.13
N PHE A 34 -6.04 -8.04 14.52
CA PHE A 34 -5.94 -8.43 13.12
C PHE A 34 -4.86 -9.51 12.91
N PHE A 35 -4.93 -10.21 11.79
CA PHE A 35 -3.91 -11.17 11.37
C PHE A 35 -3.01 -10.62 10.28
N VAL A 36 -1.77 -11.13 10.24
CA VAL A 36 -0.82 -10.84 9.17
C VAL A 36 -0.40 -12.15 8.51
N MET A 37 -0.40 -12.17 7.20
CA MET A 37 -0.11 -13.38 6.43
C MET A 37 0.89 -13.12 5.32
N SER A 38 1.65 -14.16 4.95
CA SER A 38 2.60 -14.09 3.84
C SER A 38 2.66 -15.40 3.06
N ALA A 39 2.94 -15.27 1.75
CA ALA A 39 3.29 -16.39 0.89
C ALA A 39 4.82 -16.54 0.81
N ASP A 40 5.44 -16.99 1.92
CA ASP A 40 6.88 -17.22 2.11
C ASP A 40 7.77 -15.96 1.90
N LEU A 41 7.19 -14.77 2.03
CA LEU A 41 7.87 -13.50 1.87
C LEU A 41 7.94 -12.68 3.17
N GLY A 42 7.76 -13.30 4.34
CA GLY A 42 7.70 -12.59 5.62
C GLY A 42 8.92 -11.69 5.85
N SER A 43 10.13 -12.19 5.70
CA SER A 43 11.36 -11.38 5.82
C SER A 43 11.47 -10.34 4.70
N SER A 44 11.19 -10.72 3.46
CA SER A 44 11.25 -9.81 2.29
C SER A 44 10.22 -8.69 2.34
N SER A 45 9.12 -8.90 3.07
CA SER A 45 8.07 -7.90 3.31
C SER A 45 8.34 -7.02 4.55
N GLY A 46 9.49 -7.18 5.22
CA GLY A 46 9.83 -6.46 6.44
C GLY A 46 9.13 -6.97 7.71
N LEU A 47 8.44 -8.11 7.66
CA LEU A 47 7.62 -8.65 8.75
C LEU A 47 8.42 -9.49 9.76
N ALA A 48 9.75 -9.60 9.62
CA ALA A 48 10.56 -10.45 10.49
C ALA A 48 10.37 -10.15 11.99
N ARG A 49 10.34 -8.87 12.37
CA ARG A 49 10.10 -8.45 13.76
C ARG A 49 8.68 -8.79 14.22
N PHE A 50 7.70 -8.68 13.33
CA PHE A 50 6.30 -8.98 13.65
C PHE A 50 6.14 -10.47 14.00
N TYR A 51 6.52 -11.38 13.10
CA TYR A 51 6.31 -12.80 13.31
C TYR A 51 7.22 -13.40 14.43
N THR A 52 8.33 -12.73 14.74
CA THR A 52 9.17 -13.13 15.89
C THR A 52 8.51 -12.74 17.22
N LYS A 53 7.84 -11.57 17.27
CA LYS A 53 7.23 -11.04 18.49
C LYS A 53 5.80 -11.57 18.71
N TYR A 54 5.04 -11.78 17.63
CA TYR A 54 3.63 -12.18 17.63
C TYR A 54 3.40 -13.38 16.69
N PRO A 55 4.01 -14.56 16.96
CA PRO A 55 3.87 -15.71 16.07
C PRO A 55 2.43 -16.22 15.97
N GLU A 56 1.59 -16.00 17.00
CA GLU A 56 0.18 -16.40 17.04
C GLU A 56 -0.71 -15.57 16.09
N ALA A 57 -0.27 -14.36 15.73
CA ALA A 57 -0.97 -13.47 14.80
C ALA A 57 -0.41 -13.51 13.37
N PHE A 58 0.58 -14.38 13.13
CA PHE A 58 1.22 -14.49 11.83
C PHE A 58 1.03 -15.88 11.22
N VAL A 59 0.63 -15.89 9.93
CA VAL A 59 0.47 -17.15 9.17
C VAL A 59 1.32 -17.10 7.91
N ASN A 60 2.23 -18.08 7.75
CA ASN A 60 2.94 -18.31 6.50
C ASN A 60 2.35 -19.55 5.79
N VAL A 61 1.85 -19.35 4.59
CA VAL A 61 1.21 -20.42 3.79
C VAL A 61 2.16 -21.09 2.79
N GLY A 62 3.44 -20.71 2.80
CA GLY A 62 4.40 -21.10 1.76
C GLY A 62 4.18 -20.31 0.46
N ILE A 63 4.88 -20.70 -0.61
CA ILE A 63 4.79 -20.05 -1.93
C ILE A 63 3.47 -20.45 -2.62
N ALA A 64 2.35 -19.90 -2.14
CA ALA A 64 0.99 -20.31 -2.53
C ALA A 64 0.00 -19.14 -2.39
N GLU A 65 0.05 -18.17 -3.28
CA GLU A 65 -0.75 -16.93 -3.19
C GLU A 65 -2.26 -17.17 -3.29
N GLN A 66 -2.68 -18.18 -4.05
CA GLN A 66 -4.09 -18.58 -4.11
C GLN A 66 -4.56 -19.09 -2.74
N ASN A 67 -3.77 -19.94 -2.09
CA ASN A 67 -4.03 -20.42 -0.74
C ASN A 67 -3.95 -19.28 0.29
N LEU A 68 -3.03 -18.32 0.12
CA LEU A 68 -2.93 -17.13 0.97
C LEU A 68 -4.28 -16.40 1.07
N ILE A 69 -4.91 -16.12 -0.07
CA ILE A 69 -6.21 -15.43 -0.09
C ILE A 69 -7.34 -16.35 0.42
N GLY A 70 -7.29 -17.66 0.16
CA GLY A 70 -8.28 -18.61 0.68
C GLY A 70 -8.25 -18.71 2.21
N VAL A 71 -7.07 -18.82 2.80
CA VAL A 71 -6.90 -18.86 4.28
C VAL A 71 -7.26 -17.50 4.89
N ALA A 72 -6.82 -16.39 4.27
CA ALA A 72 -7.22 -15.05 4.70
C ALA A 72 -8.74 -14.88 4.69
N ALA A 73 -9.45 -15.46 3.71
CA ALA A 73 -10.89 -15.43 3.65
C ALA A 73 -11.54 -16.17 4.82
N GLY A 74 -10.99 -17.32 5.21
CA GLY A 74 -11.44 -18.06 6.39
C GLY A 74 -11.30 -17.25 7.68
N LEU A 75 -10.15 -16.59 7.88
CA LEU A 75 -9.88 -15.73 9.03
C LEU A 75 -10.73 -14.45 9.05
N ALA A 76 -11.02 -13.89 7.87
CA ALA A 76 -11.79 -12.65 7.75
C ALA A 76 -13.32 -12.87 7.76
N LYS A 77 -13.79 -14.10 7.90
CA LYS A 77 -15.21 -14.44 7.78
C LYS A 77 -16.09 -13.79 8.87
N ASP A 78 -15.54 -13.57 10.03
CA ASP A 78 -16.21 -12.91 11.18
C ASP A 78 -15.99 -11.38 11.22
N GLY A 79 -15.34 -10.80 10.19
CA GLY A 79 -15.04 -9.37 10.10
C GLY A 79 -13.63 -8.99 10.56
N THR A 80 -12.85 -9.91 11.11
CA THR A 80 -11.46 -9.64 11.53
C THR A 80 -10.61 -9.18 10.35
N PRO A 81 -9.89 -8.05 10.45
CA PRO A 81 -9.00 -7.60 9.39
C PRO A 81 -7.83 -8.58 9.17
N VAL A 82 -7.49 -8.86 7.93
CA VAL A 82 -6.35 -9.74 7.58
C VAL A 82 -5.47 -9.05 6.55
N PHE A 83 -4.21 -8.77 6.92
CA PHE A 83 -3.20 -8.28 5.97
C PHE A 83 -2.50 -9.46 5.31
N ALA A 84 -2.75 -9.68 4.03
CA ALA A 84 -2.16 -10.75 3.23
C ALA A 84 -1.15 -10.17 2.24
N THR A 85 0.14 -10.55 2.33
CA THR A 85 1.21 -9.95 1.53
C THR A 85 1.96 -10.95 0.65
N SER A 86 2.21 -10.54 -0.58
CA SER A 86 3.12 -11.17 -1.54
C SER A 86 3.64 -10.14 -2.53
N PHE A 87 4.51 -10.52 -3.48
CA PHE A 87 4.87 -9.63 -4.59
C PHE A 87 3.64 -9.22 -5.39
N ALA A 88 3.63 -7.95 -5.83
CA ALA A 88 2.47 -7.36 -6.51
C ALA A 88 1.95 -8.20 -7.70
N PRO A 89 2.78 -8.69 -8.65
CA PRO A 89 2.29 -9.52 -9.75
C PRO A 89 1.69 -10.84 -9.25
N PHE A 90 2.21 -11.42 -8.18
CA PHE A 90 1.75 -12.72 -7.71
C PHE A 90 0.43 -12.61 -6.95
N ILE A 91 0.32 -11.66 -6.03
CA ILE A 91 -0.95 -11.48 -5.32
C ILE A 91 -2.06 -10.98 -6.24
N SER A 92 -1.74 -10.12 -7.23
CA SER A 92 -2.76 -9.57 -8.14
C SER A 92 -3.15 -10.52 -9.27
N MET A 93 -2.17 -11.13 -9.93
CA MET A 93 -2.43 -11.95 -11.14
C MET A 93 -2.66 -13.41 -10.81
N ARG A 94 -1.77 -14.04 -10.01
CA ARG A 94 -1.85 -15.47 -9.68
C ARG A 94 -3.06 -15.78 -8.82
N ALA A 95 -3.40 -14.91 -7.85
CA ALA A 95 -4.54 -15.09 -6.96
C ALA A 95 -5.80 -14.32 -7.40
N SER A 96 -5.89 -13.87 -8.65
CA SER A 96 -6.97 -13.00 -9.13
C SER A 96 -8.37 -13.59 -8.93
N GLU A 97 -8.55 -14.89 -9.16
CA GLU A 97 -9.84 -15.55 -8.97
C GLU A 97 -10.24 -15.60 -7.48
N GLN A 98 -9.31 -15.94 -6.59
CA GLN A 98 -9.57 -15.95 -5.16
C GLN A 98 -9.89 -14.56 -4.63
N ILE A 99 -9.20 -13.54 -5.14
CA ILE A 99 -9.48 -12.12 -4.81
C ILE A 99 -10.87 -11.74 -5.33
N ARG A 100 -11.20 -12.06 -6.57
CA ARG A 100 -12.51 -11.77 -7.17
C ARG A 100 -13.65 -12.35 -6.32
N MET A 101 -13.52 -13.60 -5.89
CA MET A 101 -14.55 -14.27 -5.11
C MET A 101 -14.59 -13.80 -3.66
N ASN A 102 -13.46 -13.84 -2.95
CA ASN A 102 -13.44 -13.59 -1.51
C ASN A 102 -13.46 -12.09 -1.16
N MET A 103 -12.69 -11.28 -1.89
CA MET A 103 -12.64 -9.84 -1.63
C MET A 103 -13.73 -9.09 -2.39
N GLY A 104 -14.01 -9.46 -3.65
CA GLY A 104 -15.01 -8.79 -4.46
C GLY A 104 -16.44 -9.25 -4.14
N TYR A 105 -16.76 -10.53 -4.40
CA TYR A 105 -18.11 -11.04 -4.25
C TYR A 105 -18.56 -11.18 -2.79
N MET A 106 -17.71 -11.78 -1.93
CA MET A 106 -18.03 -11.95 -0.51
C MET A 106 -17.73 -10.69 0.34
N HIS A 107 -17.04 -9.71 -0.22
CA HIS A 107 -16.69 -8.44 0.43
C HIS A 107 -15.95 -8.61 1.77
N LEU A 108 -15.10 -9.63 1.88
CA LEU A 108 -14.40 -9.95 3.11
C LEU A 108 -13.32 -8.89 3.46
N ASN A 109 -13.10 -8.72 4.75
CA ASN A 109 -12.21 -7.69 5.31
C ASN A 109 -10.71 -8.06 5.15
N ILE A 110 -10.27 -8.26 3.90
CA ILE A 110 -8.88 -8.62 3.55
C ILE A 110 -8.15 -7.40 2.98
N LYS A 111 -6.93 -7.20 3.45
CA LYS A 111 -5.99 -6.17 2.98
C LYS A 111 -4.89 -6.87 2.18
N ALA A 112 -5.07 -6.99 0.87
CA ALA A 112 -4.06 -7.54 -0.02
C ALA A 112 -2.93 -6.50 -0.20
N VAL A 113 -1.69 -6.88 0.11
CA VAL A 113 -0.53 -5.99 0.05
C VAL A 113 0.43 -6.47 -1.01
N GLY A 114 0.52 -5.72 -2.11
CA GLY A 114 1.43 -5.99 -3.22
C GLY A 114 2.76 -5.28 -3.03
N ILE A 115 3.82 -6.02 -2.66
CA ILE A 115 5.17 -5.45 -2.51
C ILE A 115 5.93 -5.49 -3.83
N GLY A 116 6.84 -4.54 -4.03
CA GLY A 116 7.68 -4.47 -5.22
C GLY A 116 6.91 -4.20 -6.51
N SER A 117 5.85 -3.40 -6.45
CA SER A 117 5.02 -3.04 -7.60
C SER A 117 5.78 -2.22 -8.64
N GLY A 118 5.24 -2.16 -9.86
CA GLY A 118 5.88 -1.49 -10.98
C GLY A 118 7.18 -2.19 -11.36
N LEU A 119 8.24 -1.43 -11.57
CA LEU A 119 9.59 -1.90 -11.91
C LEU A 119 10.52 -2.03 -10.69
N ALA A 120 10.00 -1.95 -9.46
CA ALA A 120 10.83 -1.89 -8.25
C ALA A 120 11.69 -3.14 -8.02
N MET A 121 11.34 -4.28 -8.62
CA MET A 121 12.09 -5.54 -8.54
C MET A 121 13.03 -5.75 -9.74
N ASN A 122 13.61 -4.70 -10.29
CA ASN A 122 14.36 -4.63 -11.53
C ASN A 122 15.33 -5.80 -11.82
N THR A 123 16.10 -6.23 -10.83
CA THR A 123 17.09 -7.33 -10.96
C THR A 123 16.46 -8.71 -11.12
N LEU A 124 15.18 -8.88 -10.73
CA LEU A 124 14.44 -10.14 -10.87
C LEU A 124 13.74 -10.27 -12.21
N GLY A 125 13.72 -9.20 -13.01
CA GLY A 125 13.20 -9.21 -14.37
C GLY A 125 11.67 -9.23 -14.46
N SER A 126 11.18 -9.46 -15.67
CA SER A 126 9.76 -9.33 -16.04
C SER A 126 8.80 -10.21 -15.25
N SER A 127 9.26 -11.36 -14.75
CA SER A 127 8.44 -12.25 -13.91
C SER A 127 8.02 -11.63 -12.57
N HIS A 128 8.72 -10.57 -12.13
CA HIS A 128 8.46 -9.87 -10.88
C HIS A 128 7.97 -8.43 -11.08
N PHE A 129 7.81 -7.96 -12.30
CA PHE A 129 7.25 -6.64 -12.56
C PHE A 129 5.74 -6.63 -12.31
N GLY A 130 5.29 -5.71 -11.46
CA GLY A 130 3.87 -5.52 -11.15
C GLY A 130 3.31 -4.34 -11.94
N LEU A 131 3.06 -4.52 -13.23
CA LEU A 131 2.58 -3.47 -14.12
C LEU A 131 1.06 -3.49 -14.27
N GLU A 132 0.45 -4.68 -14.20
CA GLU A 132 -0.97 -4.92 -14.45
C GLU A 132 -1.81 -4.86 -13.17
N ASP A 133 -1.19 -4.80 -12.00
CA ASP A 133 -1.80 -4.96 -10.69
C ASP A 133 -2.99 -3.99 -10.45
N ILE A 134 -2.82 -2.70 -10.75
CA ILE A 134 -3.91 -1.72 -10.64
C ILE A 134 -5.07 -2.10 -11.58
N SER A 135 -4.78 -2.49 -12.83
CA SER A 135 -5.79 -2.83 -13.82
C SER A 135 -6.65 -4.01 -13.36
N VAL A 136 -6.01 -5.07 -12.86
CA VAL A 136 -6.70 -6.25 -12.33
C VAL A 136 -7.52 -5.89 -11.09
N MET A 137 -6.91 -5.21 -10.12
CA MET A 137 -7.59 -4.85 -8.87
C MET A 137 -8.76 -3.89 -9.07
N ARG A 138 -8.69 -2.99 -10.06
CA ARG A 138 -9.81 -2.08 -10.37
C ARG A 138 -11.06 -2.79 -10.85
N THR A 139 -10.96 -3.96 -11.47
CA THR A 139 -12.11 -4.73 -11.95
C THR A 139 -12.88 -5.38 -10.81
N VAL A 140 -12.26 -5.58 -9.65
CA VAL A 140 -12.88 -6.23 -8.49
C VAL A 140 -13.91 -5.29 -7.85
N PRO A 141 -15.19 -5.70 -7.72
CA PRO A 141 -16.23 -4.89 -7.10
C PRO A 141 -15.89 -4.55 -5.65
N GLY A 142 -16.16 -3.31 -5.22
CA GLY A 142 -15.92 -2.87 -3.84
C GLY A 142 -14.46 -2.74 -3.42
N MET A 143 -13.49 -3.10 -4.27
CA MET A 143 -12.06 -2.98 -3.97
C MET A 143 -11.66 -1.52 -3.78
N THR A 144 -11.03 -1.22 -2.65
CA THR A 144 -10.30 0.03 -2.43
C THR A 144 -8.85 -0.15 -2.84
N ILE A 145 -8.26 0.81 -3.56
CA ILE A 145 -6.87 0.75 -4.04
C ILE A 145 -6.09 1.94 -3.51
N LEU A 146 -5.09 1.66 -2.67
CA LEU A 146 -4.21 2.64 -2.05
C LEU A 146 -2.80 2.53 -2.64
N CYS A 147 -2.26 3.64 -3.11
CA CYS A 147 -0.93 3.76 -3.69
C CYS A 147 -0.12 4.81 -2.92
N PRO A 148 0.39 4.51 -1.73
CA PRO A 148 1.13 5.48 -0.92
C PRO A 148 2.41 5.93 -1.61
N SER A 149 2.73 7.21 -1.44
CA SER A 149 3.82 7.91 -2.13
C SER A 149 5.14 7.93 -1.36
N ASP A 150 5.09 7.87 -0.02
CA ASP A 150 6.26 7.85 0.86
C ASP A 150 6.09 6.99 2.12
N GLY A 151 7.10 6.98 2.98
CA GLY A 151 7.09 6.15 4.21
C GLY A 151 5.98 6.52 5.20
N LEU A 152 5.69 7.81 5.39
CA LEU A 152 4.60 8.25 6.26
C LEU A 152 3.25 7.81 5.69
N GLN A 153 3.05 8.00 4.40
CA GLN A 153 1.81 7.62 3.75
C GLN A 153 1.59 6.10 3.73
N ILE A 154 2.66 5.28 3.69
CA ILE A 154 2.53 3.83 3.88
C ILE A 154 1.94 3.52 5.24
N VAL A 155 2.47 4.09 6.32
CA VAL A 155 1.97 3.85 7.68
C VAL A 155 0.53 4.32 7.84
N LYS A 156 0.20 5.50 7.31
CA LYS A 156 -1.18 6.02 7.29
C LYS A 156 -2.14 5.14 6.49
N SER A 157 -1.68 4.59 5.36
CA SER A 157 -2.50 3.69 4.55
C SER A 157 -2.81 2.36 5.26
N ILE A 158 -1.87 1.83 6.06
CA ILE A 158 -2.08 0.63 6.87
C ILE A 158 -3.14 0.91 7.95
N GLU A 159 -3.03 2.02 8.66
CA GLU A 159 -3.99 2.44 9.68
C GLU A 159 -5.40 2.65 9.08
N ALA A 160 -5.48 3.38 7.97
CA ALA A 160 -6.74 3.62 7.28
C ALA A 160 -7.35 2.32 6.71
N ALA A 161 -6.53 1.44 6.16
CA ALA A 161 -6.97 0.15 5.67
C ALA A 161 -7.51 -0.74 6.79
N LYS A 162 -6.88 -0.77 7.97
CA LYS A 162 -7.37 -1.54 9.13
C LYS A 162 -8.75 -1.06 9.57
N LYS A 163 -8.98 0.24 9.59
CA LYS A 163 -10.28 0.86 9.96
C LYS A 163 -11.36 0.70 8.88
N HIS A 164 -10.97 0.52 7.62
CA HIS A 164 -11.90 0.33 6.51
C HIS A 164 -12.47 -1.09 6.51
N ASN A 165 -13.77 -1.22 6.72
CA ASN A 165 -14.44 -2.52 6.65
C ASN A 165 -14.73 -2.90 5.19
N GLY A 166 -13.91 -3.79 4.63
CA GLY A 166 -14.01 -4.25 3.26
C GLY A 166 -12.65 -4.52 2.61
N PRO A 167 -12.65 -4.88 1.32
CA PRO A 167 -11.45 -5.25 0.61
C PRO A 167 -10.57 -4.03 0.28
N VAL A 168 -9.27 -4.15 0.57
CA VAL A 168 -8.27 -3.12 0.23
C VAL A 168 -7.08 -3.76 -0.48
N TYR A 169 -6.60 -3.12 -1.53
CA TYR A 169 -5.30 -3.40 -2.13
C TYR A 169 -4.34 -2.25 -1.81
N ILE A 170 -3.25 -2.54 -1.11
CA ILE A 170 -2.17 -1.58 -0.84
C ILE A 170 -1.02 -1.87 -1.78
N ARG A 171 -0.68 -0.91 -2.61
CA ARG A 171 0.35 -1.02 -3.64
C ARG A 171 1.65 -0.40 -3.17
N LEU A 172 2.66 -1.20 -2.88
CA LEU A 172 3.98 -0.73 -2.43
C LEU A 172 5.00 -0.80 -3.57
N THR A 173 5.40 0.37 -4.05
CA THR A 173 6.48 0.55 -5.04
C THR A 173 7.84 0.82 -4.37
N GLY A 174 8.86 1.11 -5.14
CA GLY A 174 10.15 1.59 -4.62
C GLY A 174 10.09 3.08 -4.23
N GLY A 175 11.17 3.56 -3.65
CA GLY A 175 11.35 4.98 -3.30
C GLY A 175 11.69 5.18 -1.81
N THR A 176 12.51 6.21 -1.56
CA THR A 176 12.95 6.61 -0.22
C THR A 176 12.86 8.13 -0.03
N ASP A 177 12.25 8.84 -0.99
CA ASP A 177 12.03 10.28 -0.89
C ASP A 177 11.01 10.59 0.23
N ILE A 178 11.20 11.70 0.93
CA ILE A 178 10.24 12.23 1.89
C ILE A 178 9.38 13.26 1.17
N ILE A 179 8.07 13.06 1.20
CA ILE A 179 7.09 14.00 0.65
C ILE A 179 6.40 14.73 1.78
N TYR A 180 6.04 14.00 2.83
CA TYR A 180 5.37 14.53 4.01
C TYR A 180 6.35 14.56 5.20
N GLU A 181 6.64 15.75 5.70
CA GLU A 181 7.57 15.96 6.82
C GLU A 181 6.88 16.01 8.18
N GLU A 182 5.55 16.09 8.19
CA GLU A 182 4.71 16.16 9.38
C GLU A 182 3.48 15.26 9.25
N ASP A 183 2.91 14.87 10.38
CA ASP A 183 1.69 14.08 10.41
C ASP A 183 0.52 14.84 9.77
N PHE A 184 -0.36 14.12 9.09
CA PHE A 184 -1.51 14.67 8.37
C PHE A 184 -2.73 13.74 8.44
N ILE A 185 -3.90 14.28 8.10
CA ILE A 185 -5.12 13.49 7.99
C ILE A 185 -5.10 12.72 6.67
N TYR A 186 -5.12 11.38 6.77
CA TYR A 186 -5.22 10.48 5.63
C TYR A 186 -6.65 9.98 5.50
N GLU A 187 -7.30 10.28 4.40
CA GLU A 187 -8.68 9.91 4.13
C GLU A 187 -8.78 9.13 2.82
N ILE A 188 -9.30 7.90 2.88
CA ILE A 188 -9.51 7.07 1.68
C ILE A 188 -10.50 7.77 0.75
N GLY A 189 -10.15 7.88 -0.53
CA GLY A 189 -10.98 8.53 -1.54
C GLY A 189 -10.78 10.03 -1.69
N LYS A 190 -9.88 10.62 -0.90
CA LYS A 190 -9.47 12.03 -1.06
C LYS A 190 -8.05 12.13 -1.61
N SER A 191 -7.80 13.18 -2.39
CA SER A 191 -6.47 13.53 -2.89
C SER A 191 -5.83 14.61 -2.01
N ILE A 192 -4.52 14.80 -2.15
CA ILE A 192 -3.79 15.84 -1.41
C ILE A 192 -3.16 16.81 -2.40
N VAL A 193 -3.53 18.09 -2.32
CA VAL A 193 -2.91 19.15 -3.12
C VAL A 193 -1.59 19.55 -2.45
N LEU A 194 -0.47 19.12 -3.04
CA LEU A 194 0.89 19.41 -2.55
C LEU A 194 1.38 20.79 -2.94
N GLN A 195 0.95 21.27 -4.11
CA GLN A 195 1.28 22.59 -4.64
C GLN A 195 0.11 23.12 -5.45
N LYS A 196 -0.19 24.42 -5.33
CA LYS A 196 -1.21 25.08 -6.15
C LYS A 196 -0.56 25.84 -7.30
N GLY A 197 -1.15 25.76 -8.49
CA GLY A 197 -0.80 26.48 -9.70
C GLY A 197 -2.07 26.87 -10.47
N GLU A 198 -1.90 27.53 -11.63
CA GLU A 198 -3.03 28.15 -12.32
C GLU A 198 -3.50 27.41 -13.58
N LYS A 199 -2.58 26.92 -14.42
CA LYS A 199 -2.90 26.48 -15.79
C LYS A 199 -2.69 24.99 -16.05
N VAL A 200 -1.83 24.34 -15.27
CA VAL A 200 -1.43 22.93 -15.46
C VAL A 200 -1.58 22.20 -14.15
N ALA A 201 -2.23 21.05 -14.18
CA ALA A 201 -2.28 20.11 -13.06
C ALA A 201 -1.48 18.86 -13.38
N LEU A 202 -0.60 18.46 -12.46
CA LEU A 202 0.15 17.21 -12.48
C LEU A 202 -0.43 16.29 -11.43
N LEU A 203 -1.16 15.26 -11.87
CA LEU A 203 -1.75 14.24 -11.00
C LEU A 203 -0.83 13.03 -10.98
N ALA A 204 -0.40 12.62 -9.80
CA ALA A 204 0.50 11.50 -9.62
C ALA A 204 0.04 10.57 -8.49
N THR A 205 0.48 9.32 -8.51
CA THR A 205 0.14 8.34 -7.48
C THR A 205 1.33 7.46 -7.15
N GLY A 206 1.51 7.12 -5.88
CA GLY A 206 2.62 6.30 -5.42
C GLY A 206 3.98 7.00 -5.53
N SER A 207 5.05 6.26 -5.63
CA SER A 207 6.43 6.78 -5.58
C SER A 207 6.78 7.82 -6.67
N ILE A 208 5.99 7.93 -7.74
CA ILE A 208 6.24 8.92 -8.80
C ILE A 208 5.91 10.35 -8.36
N VAL A 209 5.18 10.53 -7.26
CA VAL A 209 4.82 11.86 -6.72
C VAL A 209 6.07 12.69 -6.43
N SER A 210 7.13 12.08 -5.91
CA SER A 210 8.41 12.79 -5.67
C SER A 210 9.04 13.32 -6.97
N GLN A 211 8.99 12.55 -8.04
CA GLN A 211 9.49 12.98 -9.35
C GLN A 211 8.60 14.05 -9.97
N THR A 212 7.29 13.99 -9.72
CA THR A 212 6.33 14.98 -10.16
C THR A 212 6.58 16.35 -9.49
N LEU A 213 6.90 16.36 -8.20
CA LEU A 213 7.32 17.57 -7.50
C LEU A 213 8.61 18.17 -8.10
N LYS A 214 9.61 17.32 -8.38
CA LYS A 214 10.86 17.75 -9.04
C LYS A 214 10.58 18.32 -10.45
N ALA A 215 9.67 17.71 -11.21
CA ALA A 215 9.26 18.22 -12.52
C ALA A 215 8.55 19.58 -12.41
N ALA A 216 7.68 19.78 -11.41
CA ALA A 216 7.00 21.05 -11.17
C ALA A 216 8.03 22.17 -10.85
N GLU A 217 9.06 21.88 -10.05
CA GLU A 217 10.14 22.84 -9.77
C GLU A 217 10.97 23.20 -11.02
N ILE A 218 11.15 22.24 -11.95
CA ILE A 218 11.80 22.53 -13.25
C ILE A 218 10.91 23.44 -14.09
N LEU A 219 9.60 23.13 -14.21
CA LEU A 219 8.65 23.93 -14.98
C LEU A 219 8.52 25.36 -14.47
N LYS A 220 8.60 25.55 -13.15
CA LYS A 220 8.58 26.87 -12.52
C LYS A 220 9.71 27.79 -13.04
N LYS A 221 10.88 27.23 -13.37
CA LYS A 221 12.00 28.00 -13.97
C LYS A 221 11.66 28.53 -15.37
N TYR A 222 10.68 27.92 -16.04
CA TYR A 222 10.15 28.36 -17.33
C TYR A 222 8.87 29.20 -17.21
N GLY A 223 8.52 29.66 -16.00
CA GLY A 223 7.35 30.47 -15.74
C GLY A 223 6.02 29.67 -15.70
N ILE A 224 6.10 28.33 -15.60
CA ILE A 224 4.91 27.48 -15.54
C ILE A 224 4.76 26.97 -14.10
N ILE A 225 3.76 27.53 -13.37
CA ILE A 225 3.43 27.11 -12.01
C ILE A 225 2.32 26.07 -12.10
N CYS A 226 2.64 24.82 -11.77
CA CYS A 226 1.70 23.68 -11.83
C CYS A 226 1.00 23.46 -10.49
N THR A 227 -0.25 23.03 -10.53
CA THR A 227 -0.85 22.31 -9.40
C THR A 227 -0.30 20.91 -9.37
N VAL A 228 0.15 20.42 -8.19
CA VAL A 228 0.60 19.03 -8.00
C VAL A 228 -0.34 18.35 -7.02
N ILE A 229 -0.90 17.23 -7.44
CA ILE A 229 -1.90 16.47 -6.68
C ILE A 229 -1.38 15.04 -6.46
N ASP A 230 -1.30 14.63 -5.19
CA ASP A 230 -1.04 13.25 -4.81
C ASP A 230 -2.37 12.48 -4.73
N MET A 231 -2.57 11.58 -5.70
CA MET A 231 -3.73 10.70 -5.81
C MET A 231 -3.44 9.38 -5.11
N HIS A 232 -3.23 9.39 -3.79
CA HIS A 232 -2.89 8.20 -3.02
C HIS A 232 -3.99 7.12 -3.02
N THR A 233 -5.22 7.48 -3.32
CA THR A 233 -6.34 6.55 -3.52
C THR A 233 -6.72 6.53 -5.00
N VAL A 234 -6.53 5.38 -5.66
CA VAL A 234 -6.87 5.17 -7.07
C VAL A 234 -8.33 4.72 -7.22
N LYS A 235 -8.85 4.03 -6.20
CA LYS A 235 -10.25 3.61 -6.14
C LYS A 235 -10.71 3.59 -4.66
N PRO A 236 -11.78 4.31 -4.29
CA PRO A 236 -12.52 5.25 -5.15
C PRO A 236 -11.65 6.44 -5.57
N LEU A 237 -11.93 6.99 -6.74
CA LEU A 237 -11.24 8.20 -7.20
C LEU A 237 -11.86 9.42 -6.53
N ASP A 238 -11.01 10.39 -6.13
CA ASP A 238 -11.45 11.73 -5.74
C ASP A 238 -11.90 12.48 -6.99
N THR A 239 -13.16 12.85 -7.03
CA THR A 239 -13.79 13.55 -8.18
C THR A 239 -14.24 14.98 -7.85
N GLU A 240 -13.88 15.49 -6.67
CA GLU A 240 -14.22 16.84 -6.20
C GLU A 240 -13.07 17.86 -6.49
#